data_fb8cc611b0158fac22ccce0e626356f6
#
_entry.id   fb8cc611b0158fac22ccce0e626356f6
#
_cell.length_a   1.000
_cell.length_b   1.000
_cell.length_c   1.000
_cell.angle_alpha   90.00
_cell.angle_beta   90.00
_cell.angle_gamma   90.00
#
_symmetry.space_group_name_H-M   'P 1'
#
loop_
_entity.id
_entity.type
_entity.pdbx_description
1 polymer ?
#
loop_
_entity_poly.entity_id
_entity_poly.type
_entity_poly.pdbx_seq_one_letter_code
_entity_poly.pdbx_strand_id
1 'polypeptide(L)'
;MSAETPKKSNSLIWAIIFIIGAIMLVWSMTTSRTGQVWVTPEQHAFTADADGKYSATDSPTAGDIEWTTYNVVPDSELTQEAIDSGSATLSWSRTIGLWLAAIFTLFILSFLVGDNPAYKFAEAMVVGTSAGYVMVIGLWDVFVPNLLAKLFPVLVQSWTLPGMDASGGFQWLYIIPSILIVMLLFQLMPSGGWISRWPIAFFIGITAGYRMIGYVEADLVAQIKAGI
;
A
#
# COMPACT_ATOMS: atom_id res chain seq x y z
N MET A 1 0.87 -16.84 -50.28
CA MET A 1 0.10 -16.47 -49.07
C MET A 1 -0.47 -17.76 -48.48
N SER A 2 0.27 -18.41 -47.60
CA SER A 2 -0.16 -19.62 -46.88
C SER A 2 -0.97 -19.12 -45.67
N ALA A 3 -2.26 -19.49 -45.66
CA ALA A 3 -3.13 -19.23 -44.52
C ALA A 3 -2.62 -20.04 -43.30
N GLU A 4 -2.10 -19.35 -42.28
CA GLU A 4 -1.83 -19.98 -40.99
C GLU A 4 -3.18 -20.44 -40.40
N THR A 5 -3.31 -21.75 -40.23
CA THR A 5 -4.42 -22.33 -39.48
C THR A 5 -4.34 -21.86 -38.02
N PRO A 6 -5.41 -21.34 -37.43
CA PRO A 6 -5.41 -20.87 -36.07
C PRO A 6 -5.05 -22.06 -35.14
N LYS A 7 -3.95 -21.94 -34.39
CA LYS A 7 -3.50 -22.91 -33.42
C LYS A 7 -4.61 -23.10 -32.38
N LYS A 8 -5.28 -24.25 -32.42
CA LYS A 8 -6.40 -24.59 -31.55
C LYS A 8 -5.87 -24.48 -30.10
N SER A 9 -6.31 -23.46 -29.38
CA SER A 9 -5.94 -23.24 -28.00
C SER A 9 -6.33 -24.49 -27.18
N ASN A 10 -5.37 -25.09 -26.50
CA ASN A 10 -5.60 -26.18 -25.55
C ASN A 10 -6.27 -25.68 -24.27
N SER A 11 -7.28 -24.83 -24.41
CA SER A 11 -8.01 -24.19 -23.31
C SER A 11 -8.56 -25.20 -22.30
N LEU A 12 -8.91 -26.41 -22.79
CA LEU A 12 -9.42 -27.48 -21.94
C LEU A 12 -8.33 -28.05 -21.04
N ILE A 13 -7.10 -28.19 -21.53
CA ILE A 13 -5.95 -28.66 -20.74
C ILE A 13 -5.63 -27.64 -19.64
N TRP A 14 -5.60 -26.37 -19.98
CA TRP A 14 -5.37 -25.31 -19.00
C TRP A 14 -6.48 -25.24 -17.96
N ALA A 15 -7.74 -25.38 -18.35
CA ALA A 15 -8.86 -25.42 -17.41
C ALA A 15 -8.73 -26.59 -16.43
N ILE A 16 -8.33 -27.79 -16.90
CA ILE A 16 -8.11 -28.95 -16.05
C ILE A 16 -6.96 -28.69 -15.07
N ILE A 17 -5.84 -28.14 -15.52
CA ILE A 17 -4.69 -27.81 -14.66
C ILE A 17 -5.11 -26.80 -13.57
N PHE A 18 -5.86 -25.77 -13.92
CA PHE A 18 -6.36 -24.80 -12.96
C PHE A 18 -7.33 -25.42 -11.94
N ILE A 19 -8.24 -26.28 -12.38
CA ILE A 19 -9.18 -26.98 -11.49
C ILE A 19 -8.43 -27.90 -10.52
N ILE A 20 -7.48 -28.70 -11.01
CA ILE A 20 -6.65 -29.57 -10.16
C ILE A 20 -5.84 -28.73 -9.17
N GLY A 21 -5.21 -27.64 -9.63
CA GLY A 21 -4.49 -26.72 -8.78
C GLY A 21 -5.37 -26.10 -7.69
N ALA A 22 -6.57 -25.66 -8.03
CA ALA A 22 -7.52 -25.12 -7.07
C ALA A 22 -7.98 -26.16 -6.04
N ILE A 23 -8.23 -27.40 -6.46
CA ILE A 23 -8.59 -28.50 -5.55
C ILE A 23 -7.43 -28.81 -4.59
N MET A 24 -6.20 -28.89 -5.10
CA MET A 24 -5.01 -29.12 -4.27
C MET A 24 -4.81 -27.99 -3.26
N LEU A 25 -5.04 -26.74 -3.67
CA LEU A 25 -4.94 -25.57 -2.78
C LEU A 25 -5.98 -25.64 -1.65
N VAL A 26 -7.25 -25.89 -1.99
CA VAL A 26 -8.33 -26.03 -0.98
C VAL A 26 -8.03 -27.19 -0.03
N TRP A 27 -7.55 -28.30 -0.55
CA TRP A 27 -7.17 -29.44 0.27
C TRP A 27 -5.99 -29.15 1.21
N SER A 28 -4.97 -28.43 0.71
CA SER A 28 -3.84 -27.98 1.52
C SER A 28 -4.28 -27.00 2.63
N MET A 29 -5.18 -26.08 2.32
CA MET A 29 -5.72 -25.14 3.32
C MET A 29 -6.49 -25.83 4.46
N THR A 30 -7.15 -26.96 4.16
CA THR A 30 -7.97 -27.66 5.14
C THR A 30 -7.21 -28.73 5.93
N THR A 31 -6.18 -29.33 5.33
CA THR A 31 -5.48 -30.50 5.91
C THR A 31 -4.17 -30.12 6.60
N SER A 32 -3.48 -29.10 6.11
CA SER A 32 -2.23 -28.60 6.68
C SER A 32 -2.38 -27.14 7.06
N ARG A 33 -1.63 -26.68 8.08
CA ARG A 33 -1.59 -25.25 8.45
C ARG A 33 -0.88 -24.39 7.39
N THR A 34 -0.37 -24.99 6.33
CA THR A 34 0.36 -24.33 5.26
C THR A 34 -0.49 -23.26 4.60
N GLY A 35 -0.03 -22.03 4.65
CA GLY A 35 -0.71 -20.89 4.08
C GLY A 35 -1.88 -20.34 4.90
N GLN A 36 -2.09 -20.80 6.13
CA GLN A 36 -2.96 -20.14 7.10
C GLN A 36 -2.21 -18.98 7.74
N VAL A 37 -2.88 -17.84 7.89
CA VAL A 37 -2.30 -16.67 8.53
C VAL A 37 -2.94 -16.49 9.90
N TRP A 38 -2.14 -16.67 10.94
CA TRP A 38 -2.52 -16.49 12.32
C TRP A 38 -2.12 -15.11 12.82
N VAL A 39 -2.95 -14.49 13.65
CA VAL A 39 -2.74 -13.14 14.15
C VAL A 39 -3.00 -13.08 15.66
N THR A 40 -2.22 -12.25 16.34
CA THR A 40 -2.46 -11.85 17.72
C THR A 40 -3.08 -10.46 17.73
N PRO A 41 -4.22 -10.25 18.39
CA PRO A 41 -4.79 -8.92 18.58
C PRO A 41 -3.97 -8.14 19.61
N GLU A 42 -3.57 -6.93 19.27
CA GLU A 42 -2.95 -5.97 20.17
C GLU A 42 -3.86 -4.74 20.28
N GLN A 43 -4.31 -4.45 21.48
CA GLN A 43 -5.18 -3.30 21.74
C GLN A 43 -4.33 -2.07 22.00
N HIS A 44 -4.70 -0.97 21.34
CA HIS A 44 -4.09 0.34 21.54
C HIS A 44 -5.19 1.31 21.94
N ALA A 45 -4.92 2.14 22.93
CA ALA A 45 -5.81 3.18 23.36
C ALA A 45 -5.10 4.53 23.47
N PHE A 46 -5.77 5.60 23.10
CA PHE A 46 -5.29 6.97 23.24
C PHE A 46 -6.32 7.80 23.97
N THR A 47 -5.88 8.43 25.05
CA THR A 47 -6.65 9.37 25.86
C THR A 47 -6.32 10.80 25.42
N ALA A 48 -7.33 11.65 25.30
CA ALA A 48 -7.16 13.08 25.07
C ALA A 48 -6.91 13.81 26.41
N ASP A 49 -5.79 14.51 26.51
CA ASP A 49 -5.52 15.42 27.61
C ASP A 49 -6.44 16.66 27.57
N ALA A 50 -6.49 17.44 28.64
CA ALA A 50 -7.31 18.66 28.74
C ALA A 50 -7.01 19.69 27.63
N ASP A 51 -5.83 19.64 27.04
CA ASP A 51 -5.37 20.48 25.92
C ASP A 51 -5.70 19.90 24.55
N GLY A 52 -6.43 18.77 24.48
CA GLY A 52 -6.80 18.09 23.24
C GLY A 52 -5.65 17.29 22.57
N LYS A 53 -4.55 17.06 23.30
CA LYS A 53 -3.45 16.24 22.84
C LYS A 53 -3.67 14.79 23.23
N TYR A 54 -3.52 13.88 22.27
CA TYR A 54 -3.66 12.44 22.48
C TYR A 54 -2.36 11.81 22.93
N SER A 55 -2.41 11.02 24.02
CA SER A 55 -1.30 10.23 24.54
C SER A 55 -1.71 8.76 24.63
N ALA A 56 -0.78 7.85 24.38
CA ALA A 56 -1.02 6.41 24.52
C ALA A 56 -1.32 6.08 25.99
N THR A 57 -2.33 5.26 26.24
CA THR A 57 -2.71 4.81 27.58
C THR A 57 -2.91 3.31 27.62
N ASP A 58 -2.50 2.68 28.72
CA ASP A 58 -2.70 1.26 28.98
C ASP A 58 -4.02 0.98 29.72
N SER A 59 -4.73 2.04 30.14
CA SER A 59 -5.98 1.96 30.88
C SER A 59 -7.05 2.83 30.24
N PRO A 60 -7.73 2.34 29.21
CA PRO A 60 -8.73 3.12 28.47
C PRO A 60 -9.94 3.47 29.33
N THR A 61 -10.43 4.66 29.16
CA THR A 61 -11.62 5.21 29.81
C THR A 61 -12.72 5.48 28.76
N ALA A 62 -13.96 5.61 29.18
CA ALA A 62 -15.05 5.91 28.27
C ALA A 62 -14.83 7.26 27.56
N GLY A 63 -14.63 7.22 26.25
CA GLY A 63 -14.34 8.39 25.40
C GLY A 63 -12.97 8.36 24.73
N ASP A 64 -12.12 7.43 25.11
CA ASP A 64 -10.82 7.22 24.49
C ASP A 64 -10.93 6.62 23.09
N ILE A 65 -9.92 6.85 22.25
CA ILE A 65 -9.86 6.23 20.93
C ILE A 65 -9.17 4.87 21.08
N GLU A 66 -9.94 3.81 20.85
CA GLU A 66 -9.43 2.43 20.92
C GLU A 66 -9.41 1.82 19.52
N TRP A 67 -8.33 1.10 19.20
CA TRP A 67 -8.30 0.25 18.04
C TRP A 67 -7.46 -1.01 18.30
N THR A 68 -7.78 -2.06 17.56
CA THR A 68 -7.06 -3.33 17.66
C THR A 68 -6.19 -3.51 16.42
N THR A 69 -4.89 -3.65 16.63
CA THR A 69 -3.94 -4.05 15.59
C THR A 69 -3.77 -5.57 15.62
N TYR A 70 -3.78 -6.19 14.46
CA TYR A 70 -3.59 -7.63 14.33
C TYR A 70 -2.20 -7.92 13.78
N ASN A 71 -1.30 -8.41 14.63
CA ASN A 71 0.06 -8.77 14.25
C ASN A 71 0.11 -10.20 13.75
N VAL A 72 0.80 -10.43 12.61
CA VAL A 72 0.97 -11.78 12.06
C VAL A 72 1.96 -12.56 12.91
N VAL A 73 1.56 -13.77 13.32
CA VAL A 73 2.43 -14.69 14.04
C VAL A 73 3.11 -15.60 13.02
N PRO A 74 4.46 -15.61 12.97
CA PRO A 74 5.20 -16.55 12.13
C PRO A 74 4.93 -18.00 12.54
N ASP A 75 4.90 -18.94 11.58
CA ASP A 75 4.67 -20.37 11.86
C ASP A 75 5.68 -20.96 12.88
N SER A 76 6.90 -20.39 12.95
CA SER A 76 7.94 -20.80 13.90
C SER A 76 7.61 -20.43 15.37
N GLU A 77 6.76 -19.43 15.57
CA GLU A 77 6.39 -18.92 16.89
C GLU A 77 4.96 -19.38 17.28
N LEU A 78 4.23 -19.98 16.35
CA LEU A 78 2.87 -20.42 16.57
C LEU A 78 2.85 -21.72 17.39
N THR A 79 2.58 -21.59 18.68
CA THR A 79 2.44 -22.74 19.59
C THR A 79 0.99 -23.23 19.61
N GLN A 80 0.79 -24.54 19.88
CA GLN A 80 -0.54 -25.09 20.04
C GLN A 80 -1.28 -24.44 21.22
N GLU A 81 -0.54 -24.09 22.26
CA GLU A 81 -1.06 -23.43 23.45
C GLU A 81 -1.64 -22.03 23.13
N ALA A 82 -1.00 -21.29 22.23
CA ALA A 82 -1.49 -19.98 21.77
C ALA A 82 -2.80 -20.09 20.98
N ILE A 83 -3.00 -21.18 20.26
CA ILE A 83 -4.24 -21.47 19.53
C ILE A 83 -5.35 -21.87 20.50
N ASP A 84 -5.05 -22.79 21.42
CA ASP A 84 -6.03 -23.33 22.36
C ASP A 84 -6.48 -22.28 23.39
N SER A 85 -5.58 -21.37 23.78
CA SER A 85 -5.89 -20.22 24.66
C SER A 85 -6.65 -19.09 23.95
N GLY A 86 -6.71 -19.11 22.60
CA GLY A 86 -7.33 -18.04 21.79
C GLY A 86 -6.49 -16.78 21.69
N SER A 87 -5.23 -16.77 22.16
CA SER A 87 -4.32 -15.63 22.00
C SER A 87 -3.88 -15.45 20.55
N ALA A 88 -3.81 -16.54 19.77
CA ALA A 88 -3.64 -16.51 18.33
C ALA A 88 -4.93 -16.93 17.63
N THR A 89 -5.44 -16.12 16.72
CA THR A 89 -6.66 -16.37 15.97
C THR A 89 -6.40 -16.46 14.48
N LEU A 90 -7.14 -17.36 13.78
CA LEU A 90 -7.02 -17.50 12.33
C LEU A 90 -7.66 -16.29 11.63
N SER A 91 -6.85 -15.55 10.86
CA SER A 91 -7.34 -14.45 10.04
C SER A 91 -7.75 -14.94 8.65
N TRP A 92 -9.04 -15.18 8.45
CA TRP A 92 -9.58 -15.62 7.15
C TRP A 92 -9.31 -14.63 6.03
N SER A 93 -9.43 -13.32 6.29
CA SER A 93 -9.19 -12.29 5.28
C SER A 93 -7.74 -12.29 4.79
N ARG A 94 -6.78 -12.42 5.69
CA ARG A 94 -5.35 -12.49 5.34
C ARG A 94 -4.98 -13.81 4.68
N THR A 95 -5.55 -14.92 5.15
CA THR A 95 -5.37 -16.25 4.55
C THR A 95 -5.87 -16.27 3.10
N ILE A 96 -7.09 -15.79 2.86
CA ILE A 96 -7.63 -15.69 1.50
C ILE A 96 -6.80 -14.72 0.65
N GLY A 97 -6.39 -13.57 1.20
CA GLY A 97 -5.52 -12.62 0.51
C GLY A 97 -4.18 -13.23 0.08
N LEU A 98 -3.54 -14.02 0.94
CA LEU A 98 -2.30 -14.73 0.62
C LEU A 98 -2.48 -15.71 -0.54
N TRP A 99 -3.55 -16.51 -0.51
CA TRP A 99 -3.85 -17.47 -1.58
C TRP A 99 -4.22 -16.79 -2.89
N LEU A 100 -4.98 -15.69 -2.84
CA LEU A 100 -5.27 -14.87 -4.03
C LEU A 100 -3.97 -14.29 -4.62
N ALA A 101 -3.07 -13.80 -3.79
CA ALA A 101 -1.78 -13.29 -4.25
C ALA A 101 -0.96 -14.39 -4.94
N ALA A 102 -0.93 -15.61 -4.40
CA ALA A 102 -0.28 -16.75 -5.01
C ALA A 102 -0.90 -17.11 -6.38
N ILE A 103 -2.24 -17.15 -6.47
CA ILE A 103 -2.95 -17.43 -7.72
C ILE A 103 -2.67 -16.33 -8.76
N PHE A 104 -2.72 -15.05 -8.37
CA PHE A 104 -2.40 -13.95 -9.29
C PHE A 104 -0.94 -13.99 -9.76
N THR A 105 -0.01 -14.40 -8.91
CA THR A 105 1.38 -14.61 -9.31
C THR A 105 1.49 -15.69 -10.40
N LEU A 106 0.77 -16.80 -10.24
CA LEU A 106 0.73 -17.86 -11.28
C LEU A 106 0.06 -17.36 -12.57
N PHE A 107 -1.00 -16.55 -12.47
CA PHE A 107 -1.65 -15.94 -13.63
C PHE A 107 -0.71 -14.99 -14.38
N ILE A 108 0.08 -14.18 -13.67
CA ILE A 108 1.09 -13.30 -14.27
C ILE A 108 2.19 -14.15 -14.92
N LEU A 109 2.69 -15.19 -14.25
CA LEU A 109 3.70 -16.08 -14.80
C LEU A 109 3.20 -16.86 -16.04
N SER A 110 1.89 -17.04 -16.19
CA SER A 110 1.31 -17.68 -17.37
C SER A 110 1.59 -16.93 -18.68
N PHE A 111 1.98 -15.64 -18.62
CA PHE A 111 2.44 -14.87 -19.77
C PHE A 111 3.67 -15.50 -20.45
N LEU A 112 4.51 -16.22 -19.71
CA LEU A 112 5.66 -16.95 -20.27
C LEU A 112 5.27 -17.98 -21.35
N VAL A 113 4.05 -18.48 -21.29
CA VAL A 113 3.50 -19.44 -22.27
C VAL A 113 2.80 -18.71 -23.43
N GLY A 114 2.31 -17.50 -23.19
CA GLY A 114 1.62 -16.66 -24.17
C GLY A 114 0.58 -15.76 -23.54
N ASP A 115 0.11 -14.79 -24.32
CA ASP A 115 -0.96 -13.88 -23.90
C ASP A 115 -2.27 -14.68 -23.71
N ASN A 116 -2.87 -14.58 -22.55
CA ASN A 116 -4.07 -15.32 -22.16
C ASN A 116 -5.00 -14.48 -21.27
N PRO A 117 -6.30 -14.82 -21.21
CA PRO A 117 -7.27 -14.05 -20.40
C PRO A 117 -6.95 -14.00 -18.91
N ALA A 118 -6.31 -15.04 -18.34
CA ALA A 118 -5.95 -15.09 -16.93
C ALA A 118 -4.86 -14.07 -16.60
N TYR A 119 -3.85 -13.95 -17.47
CA TYR A 119 -2.82 -12.91 -17.37
C TYR A 119 -3.44 -11.50 -17.42
N LYS A 120 -4.29 -11.22 -18.42
CA LYS A 120 -4.94 -9.90 -18.57
C LYS A 120 -5.78 -9.52 -17.35
N PHE A 121 -6.49 -10.49 -16.79
CA PHE A 121 -7.26 -10.27 -15.56
C PHE A 121 -6.35 -9.96 -14.38
N ALA A 122 -5.30 -10.75 -14.16
CA ALA A 122 -4.36 -10.52 -13.07
C ALA A 122 -3.61 -9.19 -13.22
N GLU A 123 -3.18 -8.85 -14.44
CA GLU A 123 -2.55 -7.57 -14.75
C GLU A 123 -3.47 -6.39 -14.39
N ALA A 124 -4.72 -6.42 -14.85
CA ALA A 124 -5.69 -5.37 -14.54
C ALA A 124 -5.95 -5.23 -13.04
N MET A 125 -6.05 -6.34 -12.30
CA MET A 125 -6.23 -6.33 -10.85
C MET A 125 -5.02 -5.78 -10.12
N VAL A 126 -3.80 -6.21 -10.46
CA VAL A 126 -2.57 -5.73 -9.82
C VAL A 126 -2.33 -4.25 -10.10
N VAL A 127 -2.52 -3.82 -11.35
CA VAL A 127 -2.38 -2.39 -11.71
C VAL A 127 -3.43 -1.54 -11.01
N GLY A 128 -4.69 -1.98 -11.01
CA GLY A 128 -5.80 -1.24 -10.38
C GLY A 128 -5.64 -1.13 -8.86
N THR A 129 -5.33 -2.23 -8.18
CA THR A 129 -5.12 -2.23 -6.72
C THR A 129 -3.88 -1.45 -6.32
N SER A 130 -2.78 -1.57 -7.08
CA SER A 130 -1.55 -0.80 -6.82
C SER A 130 -1.78 0.70 -7.00
N ALA A 131 -2.46 1.11 -8.07
CA ALA A 131 -2.78 2.52 -8.30
C ALA A 131 -3.70 3.07 -7.20
N GLY A 132 -4.74 2.32 -6.80
CA GLY A 132 -5.64 2.70 -5.71
C GLY A 132 -4.91 2.83 -4.38
N TYR A 133 -4.05 1.87 -4.05
CA TYR A 133 -3.25 1.87 -2.83
C TYR A 133 -2.30 3.08 -2.75
N VAL A 134 -1.54 3.32 -3.83
CA VAL A 134 -0.63 4.48 -3.89
C VAL A 134 -1.39 5.80 -3.78
N MET A 135 -2.58 5.90 -4.40
CA MET A 135 -3.42 7.08 -4.30
C MET A 135 -3.89 7.33 -2.85
N VAL A 136 -4.35 6.28 -2.17
CA VAL A 136 -4.82 6.38 -0.78
C VAL A 136 -3.68 6.77 0.16
N ILE A 137 -2.54 6.08 0.09
CA ILE A 137 -1.35 6.44 0.90
C ILE A 137 -0.87 7.84 0.57
N GLY A 138 -0.77 8.19 -0.71
CA GLY A 138 -0.37 9.54 -1.13
C GLY A 138 -1.28 10.61 -0.56
N LEU A 139 -2.58 10.36 -0.48
CA LEU A 139 -3.54 11.29 0.10
C LEU A 139 -3.42 11.36 1.63
N TRP A 140 -3.51 10.20 2.32
CA TRP A 140 -3.64 10.16 3.78
C TRP A 140 -2.31 10.28 4.52
N ASP A 141 -1.23 9.69 4.02
CA ASP A 141 0.06 9.68 4.71
C ASP A 141 0.99 10.81 4.24
N VAL A 142 0.75 11.36 3.05
CA VAL A 142 1.61 12.43 2.51
C VAL A 142 0.87 13.76 2.41
N PHE A 143 -0.23 13.80 1.68
CA PHE A 143 -0.90 15.06 1.37
C PHE A 143 -1.59 15.68 2.60
N VAL A 144 -2.37 14.91 3.35
CA VAL A 144 -3.09 15.40 4.53
C VAL A 144 -2.12 15.88 5.62
N PRO A 145 -1.14 15.10 6.13
CA PRO A 145 -0.28 15.57 7.22
C PRO A 145 0.75 16.61 6.79
N ASN A 146 1.29 16.53 5.58
CA ASN A 146 2.36 17.44 5.16
C ASN A 146 1.88 18.73 4.51
N LEU A 147 0.65 18.79 4.00
CA LEU A 147 0.11 19.99 3.40
C LEU A 147 -1.11 20.54 4.16
N LEU A 148 -2.20 19.75 4.23
CA LEU A 148 -3.44 20.23 4.84
C LEU A 148 -3.27 20.51 6.33
N ALA A 149 -2.56 19.66 7.05
CA ALA A 149 -2.31 19.86 8.48
C ALA A 149 -1.45 21.10 8.77
N LYS A 150 -0.59 21.49 7.84
CA LYS A 150 0.25 22.70 7.97
C LYS A 150 -0.48 24.00 7.60
N LEU A 151 -1.47 23.89 6.70
CA LEU A 151 -2.32 25.01 6.32
C LEU A 151 -3.50 25.20 7.27
N PHE A 152 -4.19 24.12 7.60
CA PHE A 152 -5.43 24.14 8.38
C PHE A 152 -5.36 23.14 9.55
N PRO A 153 -4.46 23.35 10.55
CA PRO A 153 -4.22 22.37 11.61
C PRO A 153 -5.48 22.03 12.41
N VAL A 154 -6.26 23.02 12.80
CA VAL A 154 -7.48 22.83 13.59
C VAL A 154 -8.56 22.04 12.82
N LEU A 155 -8.71 22.30 11.53
CA LEU A 155 -9.68 21.60 10.70
C LEU A 155 -9.28 20.15 10.48
N VAL A 156 -7.99 19.88 10.23
CA VAL A 156 -7.48 18.51 10.03
C VAL A 156 -7.55 17.72 11.33
N GLN A 157 -7.23 18.32 12.47
CA GLN A 157 -7.37 17.69 13.78
C GLN A 157 -8.81 17.27 14.06
N SER A 158 -9.79 18.14 13.79
CA SER A 158 -11.19 17.87 14.09
C SER A 158 -11.84 16.85 13.17
N TRP A 159 -11.34 16.72 11.93
CA TRP A 159 -12.03 15.95 10.88
C TRP A 159 -11.29 14.68 10.46
N THR A 160 -9.96 14.69 10.41
CA THR A 160 -9.19 13.61 9.80
C THR A 160 -8.16 12.95 10.70
N LEU A 161 -7.47 13.74 11.54
CA LEU A 161 -6.38 13.26 12.38
C LEU A 161 -6.53 13.79 13.82
N PRO A 162 -7.44 13.21 14.60
CA PRO A 162 -7.70 13.68 15.98
C PRO A 162 -6.48 13.60 16.91
N GLY A 163 -5.50 12.71 16.63
CA GLY A 163 -4.25 12.58 17.37
C GLY A 163 -3.14 13.57 17.01
N MET A 164 -3.40 14.48 16.05
CA MET A 164 -2.39 15.44 15.59
C MET A 164 -2.33 16.66 16.50
N ASP A 165 -1.10 17.14 16.78
CA ASP A 165 -0.89 18.42 17.47
C ASP A 165 -1.21 19.62 16.54
N ALA A 166 -2.26 20.36 16.86
CA ALA A 166 -2.69 21.56 16.11
C ALA A 166 -2.04 22.86 16.59
N SER A 167 -1.10 22.80 17.56
CA SER A 167 -0.46 23.99 18.16
C SER A 167 0.39 24.82 17.18
N GLY A 168 0.77 24.25 16.04
CA GLY A 168 1.67 24.87 15.07
C GLY A 168 1.10 26.06 14.29
N GLY A 169 -0.20 26.32 14.37
CA GLY A 169 -0.87 27.41 13.64
C GLY A 169 -0.74 27.33 12.12
N PHE A 170 -1.27 28.35 11.43
CA PHE A 170 -1.20 28.43 9.96
C PHE A 170 0.22 28.74 9.48
N GLN A 171 0.76 27.87 8.62
CA GLN A 171 2.11 28.02 8.05
C GLN A 171 2.03 28.54 6.61
N TRP A 172 2.23 29.82 6.41
CA TRP A 172 2.07 30.51 5.12
C TRP A 172 2.98 30.00 3.99
N LEU A 173 4.16 29.44 4.31
CA LEU A 173 5.07 28.86 3.31
C LEU A 173 4.45 27.70 2.51
N TYR A 174 3.50 27.00 3.11
CA TYR A 174 2.80 25.87 2.46
C TYR A 174 1.77 26.30 1.42
N ILE A 175 1.54 27.62 1.28
CA ILE A 175 0.75 28.17 0.17
C ILE A 175 1.43 27.90 -1.18
N ILE A 176 2.77 27.96 -1.24
CA ILE A 176 3.53 27.74 -2.48
C ILE A 176 3.26 26.33 -3.04
N PRO A 177 3.50 25.22 -2.31
CA PRO A 177 3.17 23.89 -2.80
C PRO A 177 1.67 23.70 -3.07
N SER A 178 0.79 24.38 -2.35
CA SER A 178 -0.65 24.32 -2.62
C SER A 178 -1.00 24.90 -4.00
N ILE A 179 -0.43 26.03 -4.36
CA ILE A 179 -0.61 26.65 -5.69
C ILE A 179 -0.09 25.69 -6.77
N LEU A 180 1.08 25.09 -6.57
CA LEU A 180 1.63 24.11 -7.53
C LEU A 180 0.72 22.89 -7.71
N ILE A 181 0.11 22.40 -6.64
CA ILE A 181 -0.85 21.28 -6.72
C ILE A 181 -2.11 21.70 -7.47
N VAL A 182 -2.67 22.88 -7.19
CA VAL A 182 -3.83 23.38 -7.92
C VAL A 182 -3.49 23.54 -9.41
N MET A 183 -2.32 24.07 -9.75
CA MET A 183 -1.85 24.16 -11.15
C MET A 183 -1.71 22.76 -11.79
N LEU A 184 -1.30 21.76 -11.03
CA LEU A 184 -1.22 20.37 -11.52
C LEU A 184 -2.60 19.79 -11.83
N LEU A 185 -3.61 20.10 -11.02
CA LEU A 185 -4.99 19.64 -11.24
C LEU A 185 -5.59 20.18 -12.55
N PHE A 186 -5.10 21.31 -13.08
CA PHE A 186 -5.47 21.78 -14.41
C PHE A 186 -5.11 20.81 -15.54
N GLN A 187 -4.24 19.83 -15.30
CA GLN A 187 -3.97 18.75 -16.28
C GLN A 187 -5.21 17.89 -16.54
N LEU A 188 -6.14 17.80 -15.60
CA LEU A 188 -7.39 17.05 -15.76
C LEU A 188 -8.39 17.78 -16.67
N MET A 189 -8.19 19.07 -16.94
CA MET A 189 -9.06 19.87 -17.82
C MET A 189 -8.59 19.78 -19.27
N PRO A 190 -9.51 19.68 -20.26
CA PRO A 190 -9.16 19.53 -21.68
C PRO A 190 -8.26 20.65 -22.23
N SER A 191 -8.37 21.88 -21.72
CA SER A 191 -7.61 23.04 -22.17
C SER A 191 -6.58 23.56 -21.16
N GLY A 192 -6.47 22.94 -19.97
CA GLY A 192 -5.63 23.41 -18.86
C GLY A 192 -4.17 22.93 -18.88
N GLY A 193 -3.81 22.07 -19.83
CA GLY A 193 -2.50 21.40 -19.86
C GLY A 193 -1.28 22.32 -19.97
N TRP A 194 -1.43 23.56 -20.43
CA TRP A 194 -0.31 24.50 -20.47
C TRP A 194 0.09 25.02 -19.08
N ILE A 195 -0.87 25.15 -18.16
CA ILE A 195 -0.64 25.59 -16.78
C ILE A 195 0.12 24.53 -16.02
N SER A 196 -0.26 23.25 -16.18
CA SER A 196 0.36 22.12 -15.47
C SER A 196 1.82 21.86 -15.88
N ARG A 197 2.28 22.39 -17.02
CA ARG A 197 3.67 22.24 -17.46
C ARG A 197 4.68 22.88 -16.50
N TRP A 198 4.31 23.99 -15.86
CA TRP A 198 5.18 24.70 -14.93
C TRP A 198 5.50 23.88 -13.66
N PRO A 199 4.50 23.39 -12.90
CA PRO A 199 4.78 22.53 -11.75
C PRO A 199 5.46 21.22 -12.14
N ILE A 200 5.12 20.61 -13.29
CA ILE A 200 5.81 19.41 -13.77
C ILE A 200 7.29 19.68 -14.02
N ALA A 201 7.64 20.76 -14.73
CA ALA A 201 9.02 21.13 -14.96
C ALA A 201 9.78 21.40 -13.65
N PHE A 202 9.13 22.05 -12.68
CA PHE A 202 9.67 22.30 -11.36
C PHE A 202 9.97 20.99 -10.61
N PHE A 203 9.02 20.06 -10.58
CA PHE A 203 9.21 18.75 -9.93
C PHE A 203 10.30 17.92 -10.60
N ILE A 204 10.34 17.89 -11.94
CA ILE A 204 11.40 17.19 -12.68
C ILE A 204 12.76 17.79 -12.35
N GLY A 205 12.87 19.13 -12.34
CA GLY A 205 14.12 19.82 -12.04
C GLY A 205 14.62 19.55 -10.62
N ILE A 206 13.75 19.65 -9.62
CA ILE A 206 14.10 19.34 -8.23
C ILE A 206 14.51 17.87 -8.07
N THR A 207 13.71 16.94 -8.64
CA THR A 207 13.99 15.52 -8.52
C THR A 207 15.31 15.16 -9.20
N ALA A 208 15.58 15.71 -10.38
CA ALA A 208 16.83 15.51 -11.09
C ALA A 208 18.02 16.05 -10.29
N GLY A 209 17.92 17.28 -9.76
CA GLY A 209 18.97 17.88 -8.94
C GLY A 209 19.23 17.09 -7.66
N TYR A 210 18.20 16.71 -6.93
CA TYR A 210 18.32 15.91 -5.71
C TYR A 210 18.95 14.55 -5.96
N ARG A 211 18.52 13.84 -7.01
CA ARG A 211 19.11 12.56 -7.40
C ARG A 211 20.55 12.69 -7.85
N MET A 212 20.88 13.74 -8.60
CA MET A 212 22.24 13.99 -9.05
C MET A 212 23.20 14.19 -7.86
N ILE A 213 22.78 14.95 -6.83
CA ILE A 213 23.58 15.13 -5.61
C ILE A 213 23.75 13.78 -4.89
N GLY A 214 22.67 13.01 -4.75
CA GLY A 214 22.74 11.68 -4.12
C GLY A 214 23.68 10.71 -4.83
N TYR A 215 23.67 10.67 -6.16
CA TYR A 215 24.59 9.83 -6.93
C TYR A 215 26.04 10.30 -6.84
N VAL A 216 26.27 11.61 -6.89
CA VAL A 216 27.64 12.14 -6.70
C VAL A 216 28.18 11.81 -5.32
N GLU A 217 27.37 11.93 -4.29
CA GLU A 217 27.80 11.63 -2.91
C GLU A 217 27.94 10.12 -2.66
N ALA A 218 26.98 9.30 -3.06
CA ALA A 218 26.98 7.87 -2.81
C ALA A 218 27.94 7.10 -3.74
N ASP A 219 27.93 7.42 -5.06
CA ASP A 219 28.67 6.62 -6.03
C ASP A 219 30.09 7.18 -6.27
N LEU A 220 30.27 8.49 -6.28
CA LEU A 220 31.59 9.08 -6.55
C LEU A 220 32.38 9.29 -5.25
N VAL A 221 31.85 10.07 -4.31
CA VAL A 221 32.59 10.45 -3.08
C VAL A 221 32.80 9.25 -2.16
N ALA A 222 31.78 8.41 -1.99
CA ALA A 222 31.90 7.23 -1.13
C ALA A 222 32.87 6.20 -1.73
N GLN A 223 32.88 6.01 -3.05
CA GLN A 223 33.82 5.10 -3.71
C GLN A 223 35.26 5.63 -3.68
N ILE A 224 35.48 6.92 -3.84
CA ILE A 224 36.81 7.53 -3.66
C ILE A 224 37.30 7.32 -2.24
N LYS A 225 36.45 7.55 -1.23
CA LYS A 225 36.81 7.31 0.19
C LYS A 225 37.12 5.85 0.50
N ALA A 226 36.43 4.91 -0.14
CA ALA A 226 36.70 3.49 0.04
C ALA A 226 37.95 2.99 -0.69
N GLY A 227 38.45 3.74 -1.68
CA GLY A 227 39.66 3.42 -2.45
C GLY A 227 40.95 4.04 -1.92
N ILE A 228 40.86 4.85 -0.86
CA ILE A 228 42.00 5.45 -0.13
C ILE A 228 42.21 4.69 1.18
#